data_700eb93cdfba56c1d5a3badce21cf942
#
_entry.id   700eb93cdfba56c1d5a3badce21cf942
#
_cell.length_a   1.000
_cell.length_b   1.000
_cell.length_c   1.000
_cell.angle_alpha   90.00
_cell.angle_beta   90.00
_cell.angle_gamma   90.00
#
_symmetry.space_group_name_H-M   'P 1'
#
loop_
_entity.id
_entity.type
_entity.pdbx_description
1 polymer ?
#
loop_
_entity_poly.entity_id
_entity_poly.type
_entity_poly.pdbx_seq_one_letter_code
_entity_poly.pdbx_strand_id
1 'polypeptide(L)'
;YKLNAATMLGQSKNAFQAEIDAACELIDFLRFNVKYMSEIYGQQPLVSPRGSWNRLEQRPLEGFVFALTPFNFTAIAGNLPASAAMMGNVVVWKPANTQIYSANVLMQIFREAGLPAGVINLVYVSGPEAGDVIFNHPDFAGIHFTGSTAVFQGIWKTIGNNIHKFKTYPRIVGETGGKNFILVHGTANIEAACTAIL
;
A
#
# COMPACT_ATOMS: atom_id res chain seq x y z
N TYR A 1 2.05 -0.23 21.44
CA TYR A 1 3.41 0.11 21.90
C TYR A 1 4.50 -0.62 21.11
N LYS A 2 4.39 -1.95 20.90
CA LYS A 2 5.40 -2.74 20.16
C LYS A 2 5.58 -2.26 18.72
N LEU A 3 4.49 -1.93 18.02
CA LEU A 3 4.54 -1.37 16.66
C LEU A 3 5.19 0.00 16.64
N ASN A 4 4.85 0.87 17.58
CA ASN A 4 5.47 2.19 17.69
C ASN A 4 6.96 2.09 17.97
N ALA A 5 7.37 1.21 18.89
CA ALA A 5 8.79 0.98 19.17
C ALA A 5 9.55 0.49 17.93
N ALA A 6 8.95 -0.43 17.16
CA ALA A 6 9.53 -0.92 15.90
C ALA A 6 9.66 0.19 14.85
N THR A 7 8.67 1.08 14.77
CA THR A 7 8.67 2.25 13.90
C THR A 7 9.75 3.26 14.31
N MET A 8 9.87 3.56 15.60
CA MET A 8 10.90 4.44 16.12
C MET A 8 12.31 3.94 15.78
N LEU A 9 12.56 2.65 15.99
CA LEU A 9 13.88 2.05 15.74
C LEU A 9 14.21 1.94 14.24
N GLY A 10 13.24 1.56 13.42
CA GLY A 10 13.47 1.33 11.98
C GLY A 10 13.47 2.62 11.14
N GLN A 11 12.71 3.62 11.55
CA GLN A 11 12.44 4.82 10.76
C GLN A 11 12.92 6.12 11.41
N SER A 12 13.65 6.03 12.54
CA SER A 12 14.19 7.17 13.28
C SER A 12 13.11 8.20 13.70
N LYS A 13 11.94 7.72 14.08
CA LYS A 13 10.82 8.56 14.56
C LYS A 13 10.82 8.65 16.07
N ASN A 14 10.33 9.78 16.57
CA ASN A 14 10.05 9.92 18.00
C ASN A 14 8.72 9.24 18.37
N ALA A 15 8.41 9.14 19.67
CA ALA A 15 7.22 8.44 20.14
C ALA A 15 5.92 9.06 19.64
N PHE A 16 5.86 10.38 19.54
CA PHE A 16 4.68 11.11 19.04
C PHE A 16 4.43 10.84 17.54
N GLN A 17 5.49 10.91 16.74
CA GLN A 17 5.42 10.58 15.31
C GLN A 17 5.00 9.11 15.09
N ALA A 18 5.60 8.19 15.84
CA ALA A 18 5.29 6.77 15.71
C ALA A 18 3.84 6.45 16.12
N GLU A 19 3.30 7.12 17.17
CA GLU A 19 1.90 6.95 17.56
C GLU A 19 0.94 7.37 16.45
N ILE A 20 1.18 8.52 15.82
CA ILE A 20 0.34 9.03 14.72
C ILE A 20 0.54 8.16 13.47
N ASP A 21 1.78 8.01 13.02
CA ASP A 21 2.11 7.46 11.70
C ASP A 21 2.01 5.94 11.62
N ALA A 22 2.04 5.25 12.75
CA ALA A 22 1.96 3.80 12.78
C ALA A 22 0.63 3.32 13.38
N ALA A 23 0.37 3.57 14.67
CA ALA A 23 -0.79 2.99 15.33
C ALA A 23 -2.10 3.68 14.92
N CYS A 24 -2.21 4.99 15.10
CA CYS A 24 -3.47 5.72 14.89
C CYS A 24 -3.90 5.68 13.43
N GLU A 25 -3.03 6.07 12.52
CA GLU A 25 -3.33 6.13 11.09
C GLU A 25 -3.66 4.75 10.51
N LEU A 26 -2.93 3.70 10.90
CA LEU A 26 -3.25 2.35 10.42
C LEU A 26 -4.61 1.85 10.94
N ILE A 27 -4.94 2.14 12.19
CA ILE A 27 -6.26 1.80 12.74
C ILE A 27 -7.35 2.49 11.93
N ASP A 28 -7.17 3.75 11.60
CA ASP A 28 -8.14 4.51 10.81
C ASP A 28 -8.22 3.99 9.37
N PHE A 29 -7.11 3.70 8.72
CA PHE A 29 -7.13 3.02 7.41
C PHE A 29 -7.94 1.73 7.43
N LEU A 30 -7.70 0.85 8.39
CA LEU A 30 -8.41 -0.43 8.47
C LEU A 30 -9.91 -0.23 8.72
N ARG A 31 -10.31 0.70 9.58
CA ARG A 31 -11.71 1.03 9.84
C ARG A 31 -12.40 1.63 8.62
N PHE A 32 -11.79 2.62 7.98
CA PHE A 32 -12.32 3.22 6.76
C PHE A 32 -12.38 2.25 5.59
N ASN A 33 -11.38 1.40 5.43
CA ASN A 33 -11.36 0.39 4.37
C ASN A 33 -12.52 -0.60 4.50
N VAL A 34 -12.85 -1.03 5.73
CA VAL A 34 -14.05 -1.88 5.97
C VAL A 34 -15.32 -1.16 5.56
N LYS A 35 -15.44 0.12 5.90
CA LYS A 35 -16.57 0.95 5.47
C LYS A 35 -16.65 1.06 3.95
N TYR A 36 -15.56 1.44 3.30
CA TYR A 36 -15.50 1.58 1.84
C TYR A 36 -15.76 0.27 1.10
N MET A 37 -15.22 -0.84 1.61
CA MET A 37 -15.52 -2.16 1.08
C MET A 37 -17.03 -2.44 1.13
N SER A 38 -17.68 -2.18 2.26
CA SER A 38 -19.13 -2.35 2.41
C SER A 38 -19.93 -1.48 1.45
N GLU A 39 -19.50 -0.23 1.24
CA GLU A 39 -20.11 0.69 0.27
C GLU A 39 -19.94 0.19 -1.17
N ILE A 40 -18.76 -0.31 -1.54
CA ILE A 40 -18.49 -0.88 -2.87
C ILE A 40 -19.40 -2.10 -3.13
N TYR A 41 -19.50 -3.03 -2.17
CA TYR A 41 -20.37 -4.20 -2.30
C TYR A 41 -21.86 -3.82 -2.30
N GLY A 42 -22.22 -2.70 -1.69
CA GLY A 42 -23.58 -2.13 -1.71
C GLY A 42 -23.96 -1.46 -3.03
N GLN A 43 -23.00 -1.18 -3.91
CA GLN A 43 -23.27 -0.58 -5.23
C GLN A 43 -23.87 -1.62 -6.16
N GLN A 44 -25.18 -1.59 -6.29
CA GLN A 44 -25.95 -2.53 -7.10
C GLN A 44 -26.74 -1.80 -8.19
N PRO A 45 -27.11 -2.50 -9.31
CA PRO A 45 -27.97 -1.90 -10.32
C PRO A 45 -29.25 -1.33 -9.72
N LEU A 46 -29.56 -0.08 -10.06
CA LEU A 46 -30.70 0.64 -9.49
C LEU A 46 -32.06 0.05 -9.93
N VAL A 47 -32.12 -0.57 -11.10
CA VAL A 47 -33.36 -1.07 -11.70
C VAL A 47 -33.13 -2.46 -12.26
N SER A 48 -34.08 -3.36 -12.01
CA SER A 48 -34.20 -4.64 -12.72
C SER A 48 -35.48 -4.65 -13.55
N PRO A 49 -35.44 -5.07 -14.84
CA PRO A 49 -36.66 -5.21 -15.66
C PRO A 49 -37.60 -6.25 -15.06
N ARG A 50 -38.88 -6.14 -15.42
CA ARG A 50 -39.90 -7.13 -14.99
C ARG A 50 -39.50 -8.54 -15.44
N GLY A 51 -39.45 -9.48 -14.51
CA GLY A 51 -39.07 -10.88 -14.76
C GLY A 51 -37.55 -11.13 -14.75
N SER A 52 -36.73 -10.13 -14.43
CA SER A 52 -35.27 -10.26 -14.31
C SER A 52 -34.79 -9.67 -12.98
N TRP A 53 -33.64 -10.11 -12.57
CA TRP A 53 -32.92 -9.53 -11.42
C TRP A 53 -31.45 -9.29 -11.82
N ASN A 54 -31.04 -8.02 -11.79
CA ASN A 54 -29.69 -7.60 -12.08
C ASN A 54 -28.90 -7.50 -10.78
N ARG A 55 -27.71 -8.09 -10.76
CA ARG A 55 -26.80 -8.05 -9.63
C ARG A 55 -25.36 -7.87 -10.11
N LEU A 56 -24.60 -7.08 -9.38
CA LEU A 56 -23.16 -6.93 -9.53
C LEU A 56 -22.45 -7.80 -8.48
N GLU A 57 -21.52 -8.62 -8.92
CA GLU A 57 -20.65 -9.41 -8.05
C GLU A 57 -19.21 -8.90 -8.17
N GLN A 58 -18.65 -8.47 -7.03
CA GLN A 58 -17.25 -8.07 -6.95
C GLN A 58 -16.39 -9.31 -6.73
N ARG A 59 -15.48 -9.57 -7.64
CA ARG A 59 -14.54 -10.70 -7.54
C ARG A 59 -13.10 -10.20 -7.36
N PRO A 60 -12.23 -10.95 -6.64
CA PRO A 60 -10.81 -10.64 -6.61
C PRO A 60 -10.19 -10.73 -8.01
N LEU A 61 -9.02 -10.12 -8.17
CA LEU A 61 -8.24 -10.25 -9.40
C LEU A 61 -7.77 -11.69 -9.58
N GLU A 62 -7.65 -12.11 -10.82
CA GLU A 62 -7.13 -13.43 -11.17
C GLU A 62 -5.60 -13.39 -11.15
N GLY A 63 -5.00 -13.91 -10.07
CA GLY A 63 -3.58 -13.84 -9.81
C GLY A 63 -3.26 -13.22 -8.45
N PHE A 64 -2.11 -12.56 -8.32
CA PHE A 64 -1.68 -11.90 -7.08
C PHE A 64 -1.41 -10.41 -7.27
N VAL A 65 -1.56 -9.65 -6.19
CA VAL A 65 -1.21 -8.24 -6.11
C VAL A 65 0.16 -8.09 -5.44
N PHE A 66 1.03 -7.28 -6.00
CA PHE A 66 2.30 -6.91 -5.40
C PHE A 66 2.15 -5.61 -4.62
N ALA A 67 2.29 -5.65 -3.30
CA ALA A 67 2.36 -4.48 -2.44
C ALA A 67 3.82 -4.10 -2.22
N LEU A 68 4.25 -3.00 -2.83
CA LEU A 68 5.60 -2.44 -2.67
C LEU A 68 5.50 -1.14 -1.87
N THR A 69 5.92 -1.20 -0.60
CA THR A 69 5.62 -0.18 0.38
C THR A 69 6.80 0.73 0.72
N PRO A 70 6.53 2.00 1.09
CA PRO A 70 7.55 3.03 1.27
C PRO A 70 8.35 2.83 2.55
N PHE A 71 9.34 3.70 2.75
CA PHE A 71 10.25 3.63 3.90
C PHE A 71 9.80 4.47 5.11
N ASN A 72 8.88 5.41 4.94
CA ASN A 72 8.64 6.50 5.87
C ASN A 72 7.38 6.37 6.75
N PHE A 73 6.39 5.56 6.36
CA PHE A 73 5.13 5.40 7.10
C PHE A 73 4.76 3.93 7.29
N THR A 74 4.76 3.46 8.52
CA THR A 74 4.32 2.11 8.88
C THR A 74 2.84 1.89 8.58
N ALA A 75 2.00 2.93 8.76
CA ALA A 75 0.59 2.85 8.42
C ALA A 75 0.36 2.57 6.92
N ILE A 76 1.09 3.25 6.04
CA ILE A 76 1.03 3.00 4.59
C ILE A 76 1.52 1.60 4.27
N ALA A 77 2.62 1.18 4.91
CA ALA A 77 3.18 -0.17 4.70
C ALA A 77 2.19 -1.28 5.09
N GLY A 78 1.38 -1.08 6.12
CA GLY A 78 0.31 -2.00 6.50
C GLY A 78 -0.94 -1.88 5.63
N ASN A 79 -1.29 -0.67 5.22
CA ASN A 79 -2.50 -0.41 4.44
C ASN A 79 -2.45 -0.99 3.02
N LEU A 80 -1.32 -0.86 2.32
CA LEU A 80 -1.22 -1.31 0.93
C LEU A 80 -1.54 -2.81 0.76
N PRO A 81 -0.92 -3.73 1.52
CA PRO A 81 -1.29 -5.14 1.46
C PRO A 81 -2.68 -5.42 2.03
N ALA A 82 -3.09 -4.74 3.12
CA ALA A 82 -4.35 -5.01 3.79
C ALA A 82 -5.57 -4.61 2.94
N SER A 83 -5.52 -3.47 2.26
CA SER A 83 -6.62 -3.01 1.39
C SER A 83 -6.85 -3.96 0.20
N ALA A 84 -5.78 -4.45 -0.41
CA ALA A 84 -5.88 -5.43 -1.49
C ALA A 84 -6.41 -6.79 -0.98
N ALA A 85 -5.91 -7.26 0.17
CA ALA A 85 -6.36 -8.52 0.78
C ALA A 85 -7.83 -8.47 1.21
N MET A 86 -8.30 -7.33 1.71
CA MET A 86 -9.70 -7.13 2.12
C MET A 86 -10.68 -7.33 0.97
N MET A 87 -10.27 -7.00 -0.26
CA MET A 87 -11.07 -7.25 -1.47
C MET A 87 -10.89 -8.65 -2.06
N GLY A 88 -10.34 -9.58 -1.27
CA GLY A 88 -10.21 -11.00 -1.62
C GLY A 88 -8.95 -11.36 -2.41
N ASN A 89 -8.01 -10.43 -2.58
CA ASN A 89 -6.77 -10.69 -3.32
C ASN A 89 -5.72 -11.38 -2.47
N VAL A 90 -4.91 -12.23 -3.09
CA VAL A 90 -3.65 -12.71 -2.52
C VAL A 90 -2.58 -11.66 -2.77
N VAL A 91 -1.75 -11.40 -1.76
CA VAL A 91 -0.76 -10.33 -1.79
C VAL A 91 0.65 -10.85 -1.52
N VAL A 92 1.59 -10.44 -2.37
CA VAL A 92 3.02 -10.49 -2.06
C VAL A 92 3.43 -9.10 -1.59
N TRP A 93 3.93 -9.02 -0.37
CA TRP A 93 4.28 -7.74 0.25
C TRP A 93 5.78 -7.62 0.46
N LYS A 94 6.39 -6.60 -0.16
CA LYS A 94 7.80 -6.23 0.02
C LYS A 94 7.89 -4.86 0.69
N PRO A 95 8.28 -4.79 1.97
CA PRO A 95 8.53 -3.52 2.65
C PRO A 95 9.87 -2.92 2.23
N ALA A 96 10.05 -1.63 2.46
CA ALA A 96 11.36 -1.00 2.41
C ALA A 96 12.29 -1.57 3.50
N ASN A 97 13.60 -1.51 3.30
CA ASN A 97 14.57 -2.09 4.22
C ASN A 97 14.47 -1.53 5.64
N THR A 98 14.22 -0.25 5.79
CA THR A 98 14.04 0.41 7.10
C THR A 98 12.72 0.03 7.79
N GLN A 99 11.79 -0.57 7.06
CA GLN A 99 10.50 -1.03 7.60
C GLN A 99 10.42 -2.55 7.85
N ILE A 100 11.47 -3.29 7.66
CA ILE A 100 11.48 -4.76 7.84
C ILE A 100 10.97 -5.14 9.23
N TYR A 101 11.43 -4.43 10.27
CA TYR A 101 11.04 -4.73 11.64
C TYR A 101 9.58 -4.40 11.93
N SER A 102 9.12 -3.20 11.56
CA SER A 102 7.71 -2.83 11.73
C SER A 102 6.77 -3.69 10.89
N ALA A 103 7.16 -4.05 9.66
CA ALA A 103 6.41 -4.97 8.81
C ALA A 103 6.27 -6.38 9.44
N ASN A 104 7.34 -6.88 10.04
CA ASN A 104 7.27 -8.16 10.78
C ASN A 104 6.31 -8.09 11.97
N VAL A 105 6.34 -6.98 12.73
CA VAL A 105 5.40 -6.76 13.84
C VAL A 105 3.96 -6.69 13.32
N LEU A 106 3.72 -5.99 12.21
CA LEU A 106 2.40 -5.95 11.57
C LEU A 106 1.90 -7.34 11.15
N MET A 107 2.76 -8.16 10.55
CA MET A 107 2.38 -9.54 10.20
C MET A 107 2.05 -10.40 11.42
N GLN A 108 2.72 -10.19 12.54
CA GLN A 108 2.34 -10.85 13.80
C GLN A 108 0.94 -10.40 14.24
N ILE A 109 0.66 -9.10 14.23
CA ILE A 109 -0.65 -8.53 14.58
C ILE A 109 -1.74 -9.09 13.65
N PHE A 110 -1.52 -9.13 12.35
CA PHE A 110 -2.48 -9.66 11.38
C PHE A 110 -2.77 -11.16 11.63
N ARG A 111 -1.75 -11.96 11.94
CA ARG A 111 -1.92 -13.39 12.28
C ARG A 111 -2.67 -13.57 13.58
N GLU A 112 -2.35 -12.80 14.62
CA GLU A 112 -3.07 -12.81 15.90
C GLU A 112 -4.54 -12.38 15.73
N ALA A 113 -4.81 -11.45 14.81
CA ALA A 113 -6.16 -11.03 14.44
C ALA A 113 -6.93 -12.06 13.58
N GLY A 114 -6.28 -13.17 13.17
CA GLY A 114 -6.93 -14.25 12.43
C GLY A 114 -6.73 -14.19 10.90
N LEU A 115 -5.78 -13.38 10.37
CA LEU A 115 -5.46 -13.40 8.94
C LEU A 115 -5.03 -14.81 8.52
N PRO A 116 -5.73 -15.47 7.57
CA PRO A 116 -5.35 -16.80 7.10
C PRO A 116 -3.97 -16.81 6.43
N ALA A 117 -3.25 -17.93 6.61
CA ALA A 117 -1.97 -18.13 5.95
C ALA A 117 -2.12 -18.06 4.42
N GLY A 118 -1.15 -17.42 3.76
CA GLY A 118 -1.11 -17.30 2.30
C GLY A 118 -1.90 -16.10 1.73
N VAL A 119 -2.72 -15.40 2.52
CA VAL A 119 -3.43 -14.21 2.03
C VAL A 119 -2.45 -13.04 1.84
N ILE A 120 -1.64 -12.72 2.83
CA ILE A 120 -0.54 -11.75 2.73
C ILE A 120 0.78 -12.48 2.96
N ASN A 121 1.67 -12.41 1.99
CA ASN A 121 2.97 -13.08 1.99
C ASN A 121 4.07 -12.03 2.05
N LEU A 122 4.63 -11.84 3.24
CA LEU A 122 5.70 -10.88 3.50
C LEU A 122 7.04 -11.47 3.04
N VAL A 123 7.77 -10.75 2.18
CA VAL A 123 9.07 -11.16 1.64
C VAL A 123 10.14 -10.11 1.89
N TYR A 124 11.33 -10.57 2.20
CA TYR A 124 12.51 -9.75 2.42
C TYR A 124 13.51 -9.99 1.29
N VAL A 125 13.50 -9.09 0.32
CA VAL A 125 14.30 -9.18 -0.90
C VAL A 125 14.61 -7.78 -1.42
N SER A 126 15.61 -7.62 -2.24
CA SER A 126 15.88 -6.33 -2.88
C SER A 126 14.78 -5.96 -3.89
N GLY A 127 14.61 -4.65 -4.14
CA GLY A 127 13.62 -4.17 -5.11
C GLY A 127 13.83 -4.73 -6.52
N PRO A 128 15.05 -4.66 -7.07
CA PRO A 128 15.35 -5.23 -8.39
C PRO A 128 15.05 -6.72 -8.48
N GLU A 129 15.52 -7.55 -7.53
CA GLU A 129 15.28 -9.00 -7.53
C GLU A 129 13.78 -9.33 -7.47
N ALA A 130 13.00 -8.61 -6.62
CA ALA A 130 11.56 -8.77 -6.60
C ALA A 130 10.94 -8.41 -7.94
N GLY A 131 11.36 -7.29 -8.54
CA GLY A 131 10.87 -6.83 -9.83
C GLY A 131 11.13 -7.81 -10.96
N ASP A 132 12.33 -8.40 -11.00
CA ASP A 132 12.73 -9.37 -12.02
C ASP A 132 11.86 -10.65 -11.99
N VAL A 133 11.44 -11.08 -10.81
CA VAL A 133 10.55 -12.24 -10.66
C VAL A 133 9.09 -11.85 -10.92
N ILE A 134 8.61 -10.81 -10.24
CA ILE A 134 7.19 -10.46 -10.20
C ILE A 134 6.69 -9.93 -11.54
N PHE A 135 7.42 -8.99 -12.16
CA PHE A 135 6.99 -8.38 -13.42
C PHE A 135 7.21 -9.27 -14.65
N ASN A 136 7.66 -10.49 -14.47
CA ASN A 136 7.72 -11.53 -15.49
C ASN A 136 6.76 -12.69 -15.21
N HIS A 137 6.06 -12.68 -14.08
CA HIS A 137 5.17 -13.78 -13.69
C HIS A 137 3.81 -13.67 -14.36
N PRO A 138 3.28 -14.74 -15.00
CA PRO A 138 2.02 -14.69 -15.74
C PRO A 138 0.81 -14.38 -14.84
N ASP A 139 0.83 -14.73 -13.57
CA ASP A 139 -0.22 -14.47 -12.60
C ASP A 139 -0.07 -13.11 -11.88
N PHE A 140 0.83 -12.23 -12.33
CA PHE A 140 0.90 -10.87 -11.81
C PHE A 140 -0.35 -10.09 -12.24
N ALA A 141 -1.21 -9.77 -11.28
CA ALA A 141 -2.52 -9.16 -11.53
C ALA A 141 -2.58 -7.66 -11.17
N GLY A 142 -1.62 -7.17 -10.41
CA GLY A 142 -1.55 -5.74 -10.08
C GLY A 142 -0.48 -5.37 -9.09
N ILE A 143 -0.20 -4.07 -9.02
CA ILE A 143 0.71 -3.48 -8.03
C ILE A 143 0.00 -2.38 -7.25
N HIS A 144 0.22 -2.37 -5.94
CA HIS A 144 -0.08 -1.26 -5.05
C HIS A 144 1.24 -0.70 -4.53
N PHE A 145 1.57 0.50 -4.98
CA PHE A 145 2.90 1.11 -4.82
C PHE A 145 2.82 2.45 -4.13
N THR A 146 3.71 2.68 -3.18
CA THR A 146 4.05 4.02 -2.70
C THR A 146 5.56 4.16 -2.65
N GLY A 147 6.09 5.22 -3.26
CA GLY A 147 7.54 5.47 -3.31
C GLY A 147 7.92 6.60 -4.26
N SER A 148 9.15 6.58 -4.77
CA SER A 148 9.62 7.66 -5.66
C SER A 148 8.98 7.61 -7.05
N THR A 149 8.75 8.79 -7.63
CA THR A 149 8.20 8.94 -8.99
C THR A 149 9.03 8.22 -10.03
N ALA A 150 10.36 8.31 -9.94
CA ALA A 150 11.26 7.67 -10.91
C ALA A 150 11.15 6.13 -10.88
N VAL A 151 11.05 5.54 -9.68
CA VAL A 151 10.82 4.09 -9.54
C VAL A 151 9.46 3.70 -10.11
N PHE A 152 8.41 4.46 -9.83
CA PHE A 152 7.08 4.21 -10.36
C PHE A 152 7.03 4.23 -11.89
N GLN A 153 7.67 5.23 -12.51
CA GLN A 153 7.78 5.32 -13.97
C GLN A 153 8.52 4.11 -14.56
N GLY A 154 9.60 3.67 -13.91
CA GLY A 154 10.33 2.46 -14.29
C GLY A 154 9.47 1.19 -14.21
N ILE A 155 8.71 1.04 -13.13
CA ILE A 155 7.77 -0.07 -12.94
C ILE A 155 6.70 -0.06 -14.03
N TRP A 156 6.08 1.09 -14.28
CA TRP A 156 5.05 1.22 -15.31
C TRP A 156 5.58 0.84 -16.70
N LYS A 157 6.77 1.34 -17.06
CA LYS A 157 7.43 0.96 -18.31
C LYS A 157 7.67 -0.54 -18.39
N THR A 158 8.14 -1.16 -17.30
CA THR A 158 8.41 -2.61 -17.26
C THR A 158 7.14 -3.42 -17.43
N ILE A 159 6.06 -3.05 -16.73
CA ILE A 159 4.75 -3.69 -16.88
C ILE A 159 4.23 -3.56 -18.30
N GLY A 160 4.30 -2.36 -18.89
CA GLY A 160 3.88 -2.11 -20.27
C GLY A 160 4.64 -2.94 -21.30
N ASN A 161 5.96 -3.07 -21.14
CA ASN A 161 6.80 -3.90 -22.02
C ASN A 161 6.50 -5.40 -21.88
N ASN A 162 6.02 -5.84 -20.73
CA ASN A 162 5.72 -7.24 -20.42
C ASN A 162 4.25 -7.62 -20.54
N ILE A 163 3.41 -6.73 -21.06
CA ILE A 163 1.94 -6.92 -21.07
C ILE A 163 1.50 -8.23 -21.74
N HIS A 164 2.27 -8.71 -22.71
CA HIS A 164 2.03 -9.97 -23.42
C HIS A 164 2.27 -11.24 -22.58
N LYS A 165 2.93 -11.10 -21.41
CA LYS A 165 3.24 -12.23 -20.51
C LYS A 165 2.13 -12.53 -19.52
N PHE A 166 1.27 -11.55 -19.23
CA PHE A 166 0.28 -11.65 -18.17
C PHE A 166 -1.02 -12.29 -18.64
N LYS A 167 -1.66 -13.09 -17.80
CA LYS A 167 -2.96 -13.70 -18.05
C LYS A 167 -4.09 -12.67 -18.16
N THR A 168 -3.97 -11.55 -17.43
CA THR A 168 -4.88 -10.42 -17.46
C THR A 168 -4.10 -9.11 -17.46
N TYR A 169 -4.69 -7.99 -17.82
CA TYR A 169 -4.01 -6.71 -17.72
C TYR A 169 -3.86 -6.28 -16.24
N PRO A 170 -2.61 -6.07 -15.76
CA PRO A 170 -2.38 -5.71 -14.37
C PRO A 170 -2.95 -4.34 -14.01
N ARG A 171 -3.47 -4.21 -12.78
CA ARG A 171 -3.88 -2.92 -12.24
C ARG A 171 -2.68 -2.23 -11.64
N ILE A 172 -2.51 -0.93 -11.94
CA ILE A 172 -1.40 -0.14 -11.43
C ILE A 172 -1.98 0.97 -10.55
N VAL A 173 -1.77 0.85 -9.25
CA VAL A 173 -2.14 1.88 -8.27
C VAL A 173 -0.86 2.38 -7.62
N GLY A 174 -0.59 3.67 -7.75
CA GLY A 174 0.64 4.26 -7.25
C GLY A 174 0.43 5.64 -6.65
N GLU A 175 1.08 5.84 -5.51
CA GLU A 175 1.29 7.13 -4.89
C GLU A 175 2.77 7.44 -4.93
N THR A 176 3.13 8.63 -5.40
CA THR A 176 4.53 9.01 -5.61
C THR A 176 4.90 10.29 -4.87
N GLY A 177 5.94 10.99 -5.30
CA GLY A 177 6.44 12.18 -4.64
C GLY A 177 5.37 13.25 -4.41
N GLY A 178 5.47 13.91 -3.25
CA GLY A 178 4.55 14.95 -2.84
C GLY A 178 4.63 16.21 -3.70
N LYS A 179 3.63 17.06 -3.56
CA LYS A 179 3.50 18.36 -4.24
C LYS A 179 3.64 19.54 -3.27
N ASN A 180 4.04 19.27 -2.04
CA ASN A 180 4.20 20.29 -1.01
C ASN A 180 5.42 21.16 -1.31
N PHE A 181 5.30 22.45 -1.06
CA PHE A 181 6.39 23.41 -1.19
C PHE A 181 6.24 24.50 -0.13
N ILE A 182 7.36 25.17 0.16
CA ILE A 182 7.39 26.37 0.99
C ILE A 182 7.94 27.49 0.13
N LEU A 183 7.12 28.54 -0.06
CA LEU A 183 7.52 29.73 -0.79
C LEU A 183 8.01 30.79 0.20
N VAL A 184 9.29 31.13 0.13
CA VAL A 184 9.92 32.16 0.99
C VAL A 184 10.21 33.39 0.14
N HIS A 185 9.57 34.51 0.44
CA HIS A 185 9.84 35.78 -0.24
C HIS A 185 11.16 36.40 0.23
N GLY A 186 11.84 37.18 -0.66
CA GLY A 186 13.16 37.76 -0.36
C GLY A 186 13.21 38.75 0.83
N THR A 187 12.05 39.23 1.30
CA THR A 187 11.96 40.08 2.51
C THR A 187 11.69 39.30 3.82
N ALA A 188 11.59 37.96 3.72
CA ALA A 188 11.34 37.15 4.91
C ALA A 188 12.56 37.12 5.82
N ASN A 189 12.31 36.92 7.11
CA ASN A 189 13.37 36.57 8.07
C ASN A 189 13.79 35.12 7.82
N ILE A 190 14.96 34.92 7.24
CA ILE A 190 15.46 33.59 6.86
C ILE A 190 15.63 32.67 8.07
N GLU A 191 16.13 33.20 9.19
CA GLU A 191 16.36 32.41 10.40
C GLU A 191 15.04 31.89 11.00
N ALA A 192 14.01 32.76 11.06
CA ALA A 192 12.67 32.34 11.45
C ALA A 192 12.03 31.34 10.47
N ALA A 193 12.25 31.52 9.17
CA ALA A 193 11.76 30.57 8.17
C ALA A 193 12.44 29.20 8.29
N CYS A 194 13.76 29.15 8.50
CA CYS A 194 14.49 27.91 8.74
C CYS A 194 14.00 27.19 10.00
N THR A 195 13.79 27.93 11.10
CA THR A 195 13.27 27.38 12.35
C THR A 195 11.86 26.78 12.18
N ALA A 196 11.03 27.40 11.33
CA ALA A 196 9.67 26.92 11.09
C ALA A 196 9.61 25.70 10.15
N ILE A 197 10.68 25.44 9.37
CA ILE A 197 10.78 24.30 8.47
C ILE A 197 11.28 23.04 9.21
N LEU A 198 12.11 23.21 10.21
CA LEU A 198 12.66 22.13 11.03
C LEU A 198 11.66 21.63 12.08
#